data_6c2b9df162ef634be14c293719ec1120
#
_entry.id   6c2b9df162ef634be14c293719ec1120
#
_cell.length_a   1.000
_cell.length_b   1.000
_cell.length_c   1.000
_cell.angle_alpha   90.00
_cell.angle_beta   90.00
_cell.angle_gamma   90.00
#
_symmetry.space_group_name_H-M   'P 1'
#
loop_
_entity.id
_entity.type
_entity.pdbx_description
1 polymer ?
#
loop_
_entity_poly.entity_id
_entity_poly.type
_entity_poly.pdbx_seq_one_letter_code
_entity_poly.pdbx_strand_id
1 'polypeptide(L)'
;MEQPALLEMRGICKEFPGVKALDGINLTVRPGTVHALMGENGAGKSTLMKCLFGIYHRDAGTITLDGKEINFRSSKEALENGVAMVHQELNQALTRTVKDNLWLGRYPKVAGFVVSERIMDQRTKEIFETLEVEVDPNAVMSTLPVSQRQMVEIAKAVSYNSKIIVFDEPTSSLTETEVEHLFRIINMLRDRGCGIIYISHKMEEILRISDDVTIMRDGTWVATKPAKELTMDEIIRLMVGRELTNRFPPKTNKPGEVILDVQHIAGKYTRLKDATFQLKKGEVLGIAGLDGSGRTEVLENLFGAMTRQGGTITLHGKQIQNRTPRESIKNGFALLTEERRATGIFGIRDIKENTVISNIKNYLVGFGRLAYLSDKKMKEDTDWAIQAMHIKTPSQRTQIRSLSGGNQQKVIIGRWLLTKPEILLLDEPTRGIDVGAKYEIYQLIIDLANEGKGVIMVSSEMPELLGVCDRIIVMSGGQVAGEVDAKNTSQEEILTLAAKYV
;
A
#
# COMPACT_ATOMS: atom_id res chain seq x y z
N MET A 1 -11.54 -27.24 28.38
CA MET A 1 -12.74 -27.10 27.54
C MET A 1 -12.47 -25.93 26.62
N GLU A 2 -12.56 -26.13 25.31
CA GLU A 2 -12.45 -25.02 24.36
C GLU A 2 -13.59 -24.02 24.60
N GLN A 3 -13.30 -22.74 24.67
CA GLN A 3 -14.32 -21.71 24.79
C GLN A 3 -15.21 -21.73 23.53
N PRO A 4 -16.53 -21.63 23.67
CA PRO A 4 -17.42 -21.60 22.51
C PRO A 4 -17.09 -20.43 21.58
N ALA A 5 -17.21 -20.63 20.29
CA ALA A 5 -16.97 -19.60 19.30
C ALA A 5 -17.96 -18.45 19.45
N LEU A 6 -17.47 -17.20 19.45
CA LEU A 6 -18.31 -16.01 19.43
C LEU A 6 -18.81 -15.72 18.02
N LEU A 7 -17.93 -15.82 17.02
CA LEU A 7 -18.26 -15.74 15.60
C LEU A 7 -17.74 -16.98 14.89
N GLU A 8 -18.58 -17.57 14.05
CA GLU A 8 -18.17 -18.68 13.21
C GLU A 8 -18.71 -18.48 11.78
N MET A 9 -17.82 -18.54 10.82
CA MET A 9 -18.09 -18.50 9.39
C MET A 9 -17.65 -19.84 8.80
N ARG A 10 -18.56 -20.59 8.19
CA ARG A 10 -18.29 -21.93 7.64
C ARG A 10 -18.66 -22.00 6.17
N GLY A 11 -17.72 -22.42 5.35
CA GLY A 11 -17.92 -22.69 3.93
C GLY A 11 -18.39 -21.48 3.12
N ILE A 12 -17.93 -20.27 3.47
CA ILE A 12 -18.40 -19.04 2.85
C ILE A 12 -17.94 -18.98 1.39
N CYS A 13 -18.92 -18.85 0.47
CA CYS A 13 -18.67 -18.64 -0.96
C CYS A 13 -19.26 -17.31 -1.41
N LYS A 14 -18.56 -16.67 -2.37
CA LYS A 14 -19.03 -15.46 -3.05
C LYS A 14 -18.48 -15.40 -4.47
N GLU A 15 -19.40 -15.25 -5.44
CA GLU A 15 -19.06 -15.08 -6.84
C GLU A 15 -19.48 -13.69 -7.35
N PHE A 16 -18.67 -13.15 -8.23
CA PHE A 16 -18.97 -11.96 -9.03
C PHE A 16 -18.82 -12.34 -10.51
N PRO A 17 -19.41 -11.59 -11.46
CA PRO A 17 -19.26 -11.90 -12.87
C PRO A 17 -17.80 -12.11 -13.30
N GLY A 18 -17.44 -13.35 -13.63
CA GLY A 18 -16.10 -13.75 -14.05
C GLY A 18 -15.07 -14.01 -12.95
N VAL A 19 -15.43 -13.88 -11.66
CA VAL A 19 -14.50 -14.10 -10.55
C VAL A 19 -15.17 -14.79 -9.37
N LYS A 20 -14.63 -15.92 -8.94
CA LYS A 20 -14.97 -16.55 -7.65
C LYS A 20 -14.12 -15.92 -6.55
N ALA A 21 -14.69 -14.97 -5.82
CA ALA A 21 -13.96 -14.15 -4.85
C ALA A 21 -13.77 -14.87 -3.50
N LEU A 22 -14.66 -15.79 -3.14
CA LEU A 22 -14.57 -16.65 -1.96
C LEU A 22 -15.02 -18.07 -2.31
N ASP A 23 -14.25 -19.05 -1.88
CA ASP A 23 -14.49 -20.47 -2.12
C ASP A 23 -14.28 -21.29 -0.83
N GLY A 24 -15.36 -21.54 -0.10
CA GLY A 24 -15.36 -22.39 1.07
C GLY A 24 -14.55 -21.86 2.27
N ILE A 25 -14.58 -20.55 2.51
CA ILE A 25 -13.80 -19.92 3.59
C ILE A 25 -14.36 -20.27 4.96
N ASN A 26 -13.46 -20.60 5.89
CA ASN A 26 -13.76 -20.83 7.30
C ASN A 26 -13.00 -19.82 8.17
N LEU A 27 -13.70 -19.24 9.16
CA LEU A 27 -13.13 -18.32 10.16
C LEU A 27 -13.87 -18.51 11.47
N THR A 28 -13.11 -18.68 12.57
CA THR A 28 -13.67 -18.83 13.91
C THR A 28 -13.02 -17.85 14.86
N VAL A 29 -13.80 -16.99 15.51
CA VAL A 29 -13.33 -16.00 16.48
C VAL A 29 -13.91 -16.33 17.85
N ARG A 30 -13.04 -16.43 18.85
CA ARG A 30 -13.42 -16.69 20.25
C ARG A 30 -13.61 -15.37 20.99
N PRO A 31 -14.45 -15.35 22.06
CA PRO A 31 -14.56 -14.15 22.89
C PRO A 31 -13.23 -13.81 23.55
N GLY A 32 -12.89 -12.53 23.62
CA GLY A 32 -11.65 -12.06 24.24
C GLY A 32 -10.37 -12.51 23.51
N THR A 33 -10.43 -12.71 22.19
CA THR A 33 -9.25 -13.05 21.39
C THR A 33 -9.09 -12.12 20.18
N VAL A 34 -7.86 -11.99 19.71
CA VAL A 34 -7.52 -11.33 18.45
C VAL A 34 -7.24 -12.41 17.41
N HIS A 35 -8.09 -12.47 16.39
CA HIS A 35 -7.94 -13.37 15.26
C HIS A 35 -7.44 -12.59 14.04
N ALA A 36 -6.21 -12.86 13.62
CA ALA A 36 -5.68 -12.24 12.41
C ALA A 36 -6.22 -12.91 11.14
N LEU A 37 -6.55 -12.10 10.15
CA LEU A 37 -6.91 -12.56 8.81
C LEU A 37 -5.88 -12.06 7.79
N MET A 38 -5.06 -12.97 7.29
CA MET A 38 -3.95 -12.70 6.39
C MET A 38 -4.17 -13.25 4.99
N GLY A 39 -3.47 -12.69 4.04
CA GLY A 39 -3.49 -13.08 2.62
C GLY A 39 -3.04 -11.94 1.74
N GLU A 40 -2.67 -12.24 0.50
CA GLU A 40 -2.30 -11.23 -0.49
C GLU A 40 -3.48 -10.31 -0.85
N ASN A 41 -3.19 -9.20 -1.55
CA ASN A 41 -4.23 -8.36 -2.10
C ASN A 41 -5.02 -9.15 -3.17
N GLY A 42 -6.35 -9.15 -3.02
CA GLY A 42 -7.21 -9.99 -3.86
C GLY A 42 -7.49 -11.38 -3.28
N ALA A 43 -6.89 -11.78 -2.15
CA ALA A 43 -7.18 -13.07 -1.50
C ALA A 43 -8.61 -13.22 -0.95
N GLY A 44 -9.43 -12.16 -1.03
CA GLY A 44 -10.84 -12.21 -0.61
C GLY A 44 -11.11 -11.68 0.80
N LYS A 45 -10.12 -11.22 1.57
CA LYS A 45 -10.28 -10.74 2.96
C LYS A 45 -11.39 -9.70 3.13
N SER A 46 -11.29 -8.60 2.37
CA SER A 46 -12.31 -7.53 2.43
C SER A 46 -13.67 -8.00 1.90
N THR A 47 -13.72 -8.95 0.98
CA THR A 47 -14.98 -9.57 0.51
C THR A 47 -15.63 -10.39 1.62
N LEU A 48 -14.84 -11.18 2.36
CA LEU A 48 -15.31 -11.95 3.50
C LEU A 48 -15.90 -11.03 4.59
N MET A 49 -15.21 -9.95 4.93
CA MET A 49 -15.70 -8.97 5.90
C MET A 49 -16.95 -8.24 5.40
N LYS A 50 -17.05 -7.92 4.12
CA LYS A 50 -18.27 -7.34 3.52
C LYS A 50 -19.45 -8.31 3.55
N CYS A 51 -19.22 -9.62 3.48
CA CYS A 51 -20.26 -10.63 3.69
C CYS A 51 -20.70 -10.67 5.17
N LEU A 52 -19.76 -10.61 6.12
CA LEU A 52 -20.07 -10.51 7.55
C LEU A 52 -20.88 -9.26 7.87
N PHE A 53 -20.54 -8.14 7.24
CA PHE A 53 -21.16 -6.83 7.48
C PHE A 53 -22.46 -6.59 6.71
N GLY A 54 -22.93 -7.57 5.92
CA GLY A 54 -24.18 -7.47 5.16
C GLY A 54 -24.12 -6.50 3.97
N ILE A 55 -22.93 -6.10 3.53
CA ILE A 55 -22.70 -5.30 2.30
C ILE A 55 -22.83 -6.21 1.07
N TYR A 56 -22.31 -7.43 1.17
CA TYR A 56 -22.49 -8.48 0.16
C TYR A 56 -23.25 -9.65 0.77
N HIS A 57 -24.18 -10.23 0.00
CA HIS A 57 -24.81 -11.49 0.38
C HIS A 57 -23.89 -12.65 -0.04
N ARG A 58 -23.65 -13.57 0.88
CA ARG A 58 -22.96 -14.83 0.57
C ARG A 58 -23.81 -15.68 -0.37
N ASP A 59 -23.15 -16.43 -1.24
CA ASP A 59 -23.85 -17.34 -2.18
C ASP A 59 -24.00 -18.75 -1.57
N ALA A 60 -23.10 -19.13 -0.64
CA ALA A 60 -23.16 -20.35 0.16
C ALA A 60 -22.47 -20.19 1.51
N GLY A 61 -22.66 -21.17 2.39
CA GLY A 61 -22.07 -21.21 3.74
C GLY A 61 -22.97 -20.60 4.81
N THR A 62 -22.53 -20.65 6.07
CA THR A 62 -23.26 -20.16 7.25
C THR A 62 -22.40 -19.21 8.07
N ILE A 63 -23.02 -18.20 8.67
CA ILE A 63 -22.39 -17.30 9.64
C ILE A 63 -23.20 -17.38 10.92
N THR A 64 -22.55 -17.69 12.05
CA THR A 64 -23.17 -17.69 13.37
C THR A 64 -22.49 -16.67 14.27
N LEU A 65 -23.26 -15.91 15.01
CA LEU A 65 -22.79 -14.96 16.04
C LEU A 65 -23.44 -15.32 17.36
N ASP A 66 -22.63 -15.59 18.38
CA ASP A 66 -23.13 -15.98 19.73
C ASP A 66 -24.09 -17.16 19.65
N GLY A 67 -23.77 -18.17 18.82
CA GLY A 67 -24.54 -19.38 18.58
C GLY A 67 -25.81 -19.22 17.74
N LYS A 68 -26.12 -18.02 17.23
CA LYS A 68 -27.28 -17.74 16.37
C LYS A 68 -26.85 -17.53 14.94
N GLU A 69 -27.49 -18.17 13.99
CA GLU A 69 -27.24 -17.89 12.57
C GLU A 69 -27.70 -16.48 12.22
N ILE A 70 -26.84 -15.76 11.51
CA ILE A 70 -27.03 -14.38 11.05
C ILE A 70 -26.93 -14.27 9.54
N ASN A 71 -27.69 -13.34 8.96
CA ASN A 71 -27.63 -12.97 7.56
C ASN A 71 -28.06 -11.51 7.41
N PHE A 72 -27.14 -10.59 7.79
CA PHE A 72 -27.44 -9.16 7.77
C PHE A 72 -27.72 -8.66 6.36
N ARG A 73 -28.69 -7.78 6.22
CA ARG A 73 -29.10 -7.15 4.96
C ARG A 73 -28.48 -5.78 4.75
N SER A 74 -27.80 -5.26 5.77
CA SER A 74 -27.14 -3.96 5.73
C SER A 74 -26.09 -3.83 6.82
N SER A 75 -25.14 -2.93 6.65
CA SER A 75 -24.15 -2.58 7.68
C SER A 75 -24.79 -2.00 8.96
N LYS A 76 -25.96 -1.34 8.85
CA LYS A 76 -26.72 -0.87 10.00
C LYS A 76 -27.20 -2.04 10.86
N GLU A 77 -27.77 -3.08 10.26
CA GLU A 77 -28.20 -4.29 10.96
C GLU A 77 -27.02 -5.00 11.64
N ALA A 78 -25.84 -5.07 10.97
CA ALA A 78 -24.63 -5.62 11.56
C ALA A 78 -24.20 -4.85 12.83
N LEU A 79 -24.17 -3.51 12.76
CA LEU A 79 -23.85 -2.64 13.90
C LEU A 79 -24.85 -2.81 15.06
N GLU A 80 -26.15 -2.87 14.77
CA GLU A 80 -27.21 -3.07 15.77
C GLU A 80 -27.13 -4.45 16.46
N ASN A 81 -26.52 -5.44 15.78
CA ASN A 81 -26.30 -6.78 16.33
C ASN A 81 -24.91 -7.00 16.92
N GLY A 82 -24.12 -5.94 17.06
CA GLY A 82 -22.84 -5.96 17.76
C GLY A 82 -21.65 -6.36 16.89
N VAL A 83 -21.71 -6.13 15.59
CA VAL A 83 -20.54 -6.25 14.67
C VAL A 83 -20.16 -4.87 14.17
N ALA A 84 -18.98 -4.37 14.52
CA ALA A 84 -18.42 -3.09 14.05
C ALA A 84 -17.20 -3.31 13.17
N MET A 85 -16.88 -2.31 12.34
CA MET A 85 -15.72 -2.35 11.46
C MET A 85 -15.05 -0.99 11.38
N VAL A 86 -13.73 -0.97 11.55
CA VAL A 86 -12.83 0.12 11.23
C VAL A 86 -12.29 -0.13 9.83
N HIS A 87 -12.67 0.72 8.88
CA HIS A 87 -12.31 0.56 7.47
C HIS A 87 -10.92 1.10 7.16
N GLN A 88 -10.26 0.52 6.17
CA GLN A 88 -8.98 0.99 5.64
C GLN A 88 -9.07 2.43 5.08
N GLU A 89 -10.15 2.75 4.36
CA GLU A 89 -10.42 4.10 3.87
C GLU A 89 -11.31 4.87 4.84
N LEU A 90 -10.89 6.07 5.23
CA LEU A 90 -11.64 6.93 6.14
C LEU A 90 -12.84 7.56 5.43
N ASN A 91 -14.02 6.98 5.64
CA ASN A 91 -15.30 7.44 5.09
C ASN A 91 -16.00 8.41 6.05
N GLN A 92 -15.41 9.59 6.27
CA GLN A 92 -15.85 10.58 7.25
C GLN A 92 -16.47 11.79 6.59
N ALA A 93 -17.45 12.40 7.26
CA ALA A 93 -18.03 13.67 6.85
C ALA A 93 -17.08 14.81 7.23
N LEU A 94 -16.14 15.16 6.32
CA LEU A 94 -15.05 16.10 6.58
C LEU A 94 -15.49 17.51 6.97
N THR A 95 -16.67 17.94 6.56
CA THR A 95 -17.25 19.25 6.86
C THR A 95 -18.02 19.29 8.19
N ARG A 96 -18.13 18.15 8.88
CA ARG A 96 -18.81 18.03 10.16
C ARG A 96 -17.83 17.91 11.32
N THR A 97 -18.33 18.13 12.54
CA THR A 97 -17.52 17.97 13.75
C THR A 97 -17.19 16.51 14.05
N VAL A 98 -16.21 16.30 14.91
CA VAL A 98 -15.81 14.99 15.41
C VAL A 98 -16.99 14.28 16.08
N LYS A 99 -17.71 14.95 16.98
CA LYS A 99 -18.90 14.38 17.63
C LYS A 99 -20.01 14.05 16.65
N ASP A 100 -20.23 14.85 15.60
CA ASP A 100 -21.20 14.54 14.55
C ASP A 100 -20.83 13.25 13.83
N ASN A 101 -19.53 13.04 13.51
CA ASN A 101 -19.05 11.82 12.87
C ASN A 101 -19.20 10.60 13.77
N LEU A 102 -18.94 10.74 15.08
CA LEU A 102 -19.08 9.67 16.06
C LEU A 102 -20.51 9.19 16.19
N TRP A 103 -21.48 10.12 16.20
CA TRP A 103 -22.91 9.85 16.43
C TRP A 103 -23.76 9.82 15.16
N LEU A 104 -23.16 9.88 13.99
CA LEU A 104 -23.86 9.89 12.70
C LEU A 104 -24.85 8.71 12.61
N GLY A 105 -26.12 9.02 12.34
CA GLY A 105 -27.21 8.02 12.26
C GLY A 105 -27.79 7.53 13.59
N ARG A 106 -27.20 7.92 14.76
CA ARG A 106 -27.66 7.51 16.10
C ARG A 106 -27.52 8.64 17.13
N TYR A 107 -27.83 9.86 16.72
CA TYR A 107 -27.77 11.02 17.58
C TYR A 107 -28.55 10.81 18.90
N PRO A 108 -27.94 11.07 20.08
CA PRO A 108 -28.63 11.01 21.34
C PRO A 108 -29.80 11.98 21.37
N LYS A 109 -30.98 11.49 21.81
CA LYS A 109 -32.23 12.25 21.83
C LYS A 109 -32.76 12.41 23.24
N VAL A 110 -33.34 13.59 23.53
CA VAL A 110 -34.14 13.84 24.70
C VAL A 110 -35.62 13.74 24.29
N ALA A 111 -36.47 13.14 25.15
CA ALA A 111 -37.88 12.86 24.89
C ALA A 111 -38.15 12.12 23.57
N GLY A 112 -37.16 11.39 23.03
CA GLY A 112 -37.30 10.54 21.84
C GLY A 112 -37.17 11.25 20.48
N PHE A 113 -37.22 12.59 20.43
CA PHE A 113 -37.28 13.33 19.16
C PHE A 113 -36.30 14.51 19.07
N VAL A 114 -35.86 15.11 20.18
CA VAL A 114 -34.91 16.27 20.13
C VAL A 114 -33.48 15.78 20.31
N VAL A 115 -32.58 16.09 19.34
CA VAL A 115 -31.15 15.80 19.46
C VAL A 115 -30.55 16.65 20.58
N SER A 116 -29.78 16.04 21.47
CA SER A 116 -29.14 16.70 22.60
C SER A 116 -27.63 16.81 22.38
N GLU A 117 -27.17 18.00 22.01
CA GLU A 117 -25.76 18.34 21.88
C GLU A 117 -24.99 18.10 23.19
N ARG A 118 -25.58 18.45 24.32
CA ARG A 118 -24.97 18.25 25.65
C ARG A 118 -24.68 16.77 25.95
N ILE A 119 -25.63 15.88 25.62
CA ILE A 119 -25.45 14.44 25.82
C ILE A 119 -24.39 13.91 24.83
N MET A 120 -24.40 14.41 23.59
CA MET A 120 -23.36 14.08 22.61
C MET A 120 -21.97 14.45 23.12
N ASP A 121 -21.77 15.68 23.57
CA ASP A 121 -20.49 16.17 24.10
C ASP A 121 -20.03 15.31 25.27
N GLN A 122 -20.91 15.08 26.23
CA GLN A 122 -20.58 14.28 27.43
C GLN A 122 -20.16 12.86 27.04
N ARG A 123 -20.95 12.14 26.25
CA ARG A 123 -20.66 10.75 25.85
C ARG A 123 -19.41 10.68 24.98
N THR A 124 -19.17 11.67 24.10
CA THR A 124 -17.95 11.71 23.29
C THR A 124 -16.72 11.86 24.17
N LYS A 125 -16.76 12.73 25.16
CA LYS A 125 -15.66 12.91 26.12
C LYS A 125 -15.39 11.63 26.93
N GLU A 126 -16.45 10.98 27.44
CA GLU A 126 -16.34 9.70 28.17
C GLU A 126 -15.66 8.61 27.32
N ILE A 127 -16.00 8.52 26.04
CA ILE A 127 -15.37 7.56 25.11
C ILE A 127 -13.88 7.95 24.90
N PHE A 128 -13.60 9.22 24.64
CA PHE A 128 -12.24 9.70 24.40
C PHE A 128 -11.34 9.55 25.64
N GLU A 129 -11.84 9.84 26.81
CA GLU A 129 -11.15 9.58 28.09
C GLU A 129 -10.85 8.09 28.27
N THR A 130 -11.83 7.21 27.98
CA THR A 130 -11.65 5.75 28.08
C THR A 130 -10.60 5.23 27.11
N LEU A 131 -10.48 5.84 25.93
CA LEU A 131 -9.55 5.44 24.87
C LEU A 131 -8.26 6.26 24.86
N GLU A 132 -8.07 7.19 25.79
CA GLU A 132 -6.93 8.11 25.84
C GLU A 132 -6.74 8.90 24.52
N VAL A 133 -7.85 9.31 23.88
CA VAL A 133 -7.83 10.05 22.62
C VAL A 133 -7.89 11.55 22.89
N GLU A 134 -6.81 12.26 22.55
CA GLU A 134 -6.71 13.72 22.72
C GLU A 134 -7.20 14.45 21.45
N VAL A 135 -8.52 14.52 21.28
CA VAL A 135 -9.15 15.24 20.15
C VAL A 135 -10.34 16.05 20.71
N ASP A 136 -10.46 17.32 20.27
CA ASP A 136 -11.63 18.15 20.61
C ASP A 136 -12.88 17.62 19.89
N PRO A 137 -13.94 17.24 20.62
CA PRO A 137 -15.21 16.80 20.04
C PRO A 137 -15.85 17.81 19.08
N ASN A 138 -15.56 19.11 19.23
CA ASN A 138 -16.11 20.19 18.43
C ASN A 138 -15.22 20.55 17.22
N ALA A 139 -14.01 20.02 17.12
CA ALA A 139 -13.15 20.25 15.96
C ALA A 139 -13.80 19.73 14.67
N VAL A 140 -13.59 20.43 13.56
CA VAL A 140 -14.07 20.00 12.24
C VAL A 140 -13.13 18.90 11.72
N MET A 141 -13.67 17.78 11.25
CA MET A 141 -12.87 16.63 10.79
C MET A 141 -11.78 16.99 9.77
N SER A 142 -12.04 17.90 8.85
CA SER A 142 -11.05 18.32 7.82
C SER A 142 -9.82 19.02 8.39
N THR A 143 -9.86 19.55 9.62
CA THR A 143 -8.72 20.23 10.25
C THR A 143 -7.79 19.27 11.00
N LEU A 144 -8.21 18.01 11.17
CA LEU A 144 -7.43 17.02 11.90
C LEU A 144 -6.43 16.30 10.98
N PRO A 145 -5.23 15.99 11.48
CA PRO A 145 -4.31 15.06 10.84
C PRO A 145 -4.98 13.69 10.57
N VAL A 146 -4.46 12.95 9.59
CA VAL A 146 -5.02 11.64 9.21
C VAL A 146 -4.99 10.66 10.37
N SER A 147 -3.93 10.65 11.17
CA SER A 147 -3.80 9.79 12.36
C SER A 147 -4.88 10.07 13.41
N GLN A 148 -5.16 11.34 13.73
CA GLN A 148 -6.25 11.68 14.65
C GLN A 148 -7.62 11.30 14.10
N ARG A 149 -7.83 11.46 12.78
CA ARG A 149 -9.05 11.01 12.11
C ARG A 149 -9.21 9.49 12.20
N GLN A 150 -8.11 8.74 12.12
CA GLN A 150 -8.11 7.28 12.32
C GLN A 150 -8.53 6.94 13.76
N MET A 151 -8.00 7.63 14.77
CA MET A 151 -8.38 7.43 16.17
C MET A 151 -9.86 7.74 16.43
N VAL A 152 -10.43 8.75 15.76
CA VAL A 152 -11.88 9.03 15.82
C VAL A 152 -12.70 7.89 15.21
N GLU A 153 -12.26 7.27 14.12
CA GLU A 153 -12.96 6.11 13.52
C GLU A 153 -12.92 4.87 14.44
N ILE A 154 -11.78 4.65 15.12
CA ILE A 154 -11.64 3.61 16.15
C ILE A 154 -12.61 3.89 17.31
N ALA A 155 -12.63 5.13 17.83
CA ALA A 155 -13.54 5.54 18.90
C ALA A 155 -15.01 5.36 18.50
N LYS A 156 -15.35 5.63 17.24
CA LYS A 156 -16.69 5.39 16.70
C LYS A 156 -17.02 3.89 16.71
N ALA A 157 -16.14 3.00 16.26
CA ALA A 157 -16.36 1.56 16.29
C ALA A 157 -16.57 1.04 17.73
N VAL A 158 -15.73 1.50 18.68
CA VAL A 158 -15.84 1.15 20.10
C VAL A 158 -17.15 1.64 20.72
N SER A 159 -17.64 2.82 20.31
CA SER A 159 -18.87 3.42 20.81
C SER A 159 -20.15 2.64 20.53
N TYR A 160 -20.09 1.61 19.67
CA TYR A 160 -21.22 0.68 19.44
C TYR A 160 -21.30 -0.44 20.50
N ASN A 161 -20.31 -0.54 21.41
CA ASN A 161 -20.22 -1.63 22.39
C ASN A 161 -20.35 -3.02 21.72
N SER A 162 -19.64 -3.20 20.65
CA SER A 162 -19.76 -4.36 19.76
C SER A 162 -19.15 -5.61 20.38
N LYS A 163 -19.72 -6.78 20.05
CA LYS A 163 -19.19 -8.11 20.40
C LYS A 163 -18.00 -8.47 19.52
N ILE A 164 -18.07 -8.09 18.24
CA ILE A 164 -17.02 -8.30 17.23
C ILE A 164 -16.61 -6.93 16.66
N ILE A 165 -15.31 -6.66 16.63
CA ILE A 165 -14.76 -5.50 15.94
C ILE A 165 -13.74 -5.97 14.91
N VAL A 166 -13.95 -5.54 13.67
CA VAL A 166 -13.01 -5.76 12.56
C VAL A 166 -12.13 -4.54 12.41
N PHE A 167 -10.82 -4.71 12.43
CA PHE A 167 -9.83 -3.69 12.09
C PHE A 167 -9.21 -4.04 10.74
N ASP A 168 -9.50 -3.24 9.70
CA ASP A 168 -8.98 -3.45 8.34
C ASP A 168 -7.85 -2.46 8.06
N GLU A 169 -6.60 -2.93 8.15
CA GLU A 169 -5.34 -2.17 8.01
C GLU A 169 -5.31 -0.87 8.84
N PRO A 170 -5.58 -0.91 10.15
CA PRO A 170 -5.78 0.28 10.96
C PRO A 170 -4.51 1.12 11.18
N THR A 171 -3.34 0.57 10.89
CA THR A 171 -2.02 1.19 11.13
C THR A 171 -1.40 1.83 9.90
N SER A 172 -2.09 1.86 8.76
CA SER A 172 -1.54 2.34 7.48
C SER A 172 -1.13 3.83 7.49
N SER A 173 -1.68 4.63 8.42
CA SER A 173 -1.42 6.06 8.56
C SER A 173 -0.99 6.47 9.97
N LEU A 174 -0.59 5.52 10.80
CA LEU A 174 -0.18 5.75 12.19
C LEU A 174 1.34 5.68 12.33
N THR A 175 1.87 6.53 13.23
CA THR A 175 3.24 6.45 13.72
C THR A 175 3.40 5.26 14.68
N GLU A 176 4.63 4.84 14.96
CA GLU A 176 4.89 3.74 15.89
C GLU A 176 4.27 3.98 17.28
N THR A 177 4.33 5.20 17.79
CA THR A 177 3.71 5.58 19.07
C THR A 177 2.19 5.42 19.03
N GLU A 178 1.55 5.80 17.93
CA GLU A 178 0.11 5.65 17.73
C GLU A 178 -0.30 4.18 17.52
N VAL A 179 0.56 3.36 16.91
CA VAL A 179 0.38 1.90 16.82
C VAL A 179 0.39 1.25 18.21
N GLU A 180 1.34 1.65 19.08
CA GLU A 180 1.36 1.20 20.47
C GLU A 180 0.08 1.58 21.22
N HIS A 181 -0.42 2.79 20.98
CA HIS A 181 -1.68 3.23 21.56
C HIS A 181 -2.87 2.39 21.05
N LEU A 182 -2.95 2.15 19.75
CA LEU A 182 -3.96 1.26 19.16
C LEU A 182 -3.92 -0.14 19.80
N PHE A 183 -2.73 -0.71 19.99
CA PHE A 183 -2.58 -2.03 20.61
C PHE A 183 -3.04 -2.05 22.06
N ARG A 184 -2.86 -0.97 22.84
CA ARG A 184 -3.46 -0.85 24.17
C ARG A 184 -4.99 -0.85 24.10
N ILE A 185 -5.59 -0.13 23.14
CA ILE A 185 -7.04 -0.13 22.93
C ILE A 185 -7.54 -1.54 22.56
N ILE A 186 -6.87 -2.23 21.66
CA ILE A 186 -7.22 -3.60 21.25
C ILE A 186 -7.17 -4.56 22.46
N ASN A 187 -6.11 -4.49 23.25
CA ASN A 187 -5.98 -5.31 24.47
C ASN A 187 -7.10 -5.01 25.48
N MET A 188 -7.42 -3.74 25.70
CA MET A 188 -8.54 -3.35 26.57
C MET A 188 -9.88 -3.92 26.07
N LEU A 189 -10.14 -3.92 24.76
CA LEU A 189 -11.35 -4.50 24.18
C LEU A 189 -11.37 -6.02 24.31
N ARG A 190 -10.23 -6.67 24.10
CA ARG A 190 -10.05 -8.11 24.31
C ARG A 190 -10.37 -8.50 25.76
N ASP A 191 -9.83 -7.76 26.74
CA ASP A 191 -10.06 -8.02 28.15
C ASP A 191 -11.53 -7.82 28.58
N ARG A 192 -12.29 -7.03 27.82
CA ARG A 192 -13.76 -6.89 27.97
C ARG A 192 -14.55 -8.02 27.30
N GLY A 193 -13.89 -9.01 26.71
CA GLY A 193 -14.51 -10.16 26.04
C GLY A 193 -14.90 -9.90 24.57
N CYS A 194 -14.51 -8.77 23.97
CA CYS A 194 -14.74 -8.51 22.56
C CYS A 194 -13.88 -9.45 21.69
N GLY A 195 -14.49 -10.07 20.68
CA GLY A 195 -13.76 -10.79 19.65
C GLY A 195 -13.25 -9.81 18.59
N ILE A 196 -11.97 -9.91 18.26
CA ILE A 196 -11.34 -8.97 17.34
C ILE A 196 -10.86 -9.70 16.09
N ILE A 197 -11.20 -9.15 14.91
CA ILE A 197 -10.63 -9.57 13.64
C ILE A 197 -9.65 -8.48 13.20
N TYR A 198 -8.37 -8.85 13.09
CA TYR A 198 -7.31 -7.91 12.75
C TYR A 198 -6.74 -8.25 11.37
N ILE A 199 -6.90 -7.35 10.41
CA ILE A 199 -6.39 -7.49 9.05
C ILE A 199 -5.20 -6.55 8.89
N SER A 200 -4.03 -7.09 8.60
CA SER A 200 -2.83 -6.32 8.29
C SER A 200 -1.93 -7.12 7.34
N HIS A 201 -1.14 -6.41 6.56
CA HIS A 201 -0.04 -7.00 5.78
C HIS A 201 1.30 -6.91 6.51
N LYS A 202 1.37 -6.23 7.67
CA LYS A 202 2.55 -6.14 8.52
C LYS A 202 2.62 -7.35 9.45
N MET A 203 3.45 -8.31 9.10
CA MET A 203 3.55 -9.59 9.81
C MET A 203 3.99 -9.45 11.26
N GLU A 204 4.84 -8.46 11.55
CA GLU A 204 5.31 -8.16 12.90
C GLU A 204 4.16 -7.75 13.83
N GLU A 205 3.22 -6.94 13.33
CA GLU A 205 2.01 -6.58 14.07
C GLU A 205 1.15 -7.82 14.37
N ILE A 206 0.96 -8.68 13.36
CA ILE A 206 0.17 -9.91 13.48
C ILE A 206 0.75 -10.85 14.55
N LEU A 207 2.05 -11.14 14.45
CA LEU A 207 2.73 -12.03 15.41
C LEU A 207 2.73 -11.47 16.84
N ARG A 208 2.65 -10.14 16.98
CA ARG A 208 2.68 -9.48 18.27
C ARG A 208 1.31 -9.45 18.98
N ILE A 209 0.21 -9.24 18.22
CA ILE A 209 -1.09 -8.96 18.85
C ILE A 209 -2.09 -10.12 18.75
N SER A 210 -1.88 -11.07 17.85
CA SER A 210 -2.89 -12.08 17.53
C SER A 210 -2.73 -13.36 18.36
N ASP A 211 -3.87 -13.98 18.67
CA ASP A 211 -3.94 -15.31 19.27
C ASP A 211 -3.95 -16.40 18.18
N ASP A 212 -4.77 -16.22 17.16
CA ASP A 212 -4.89 -17.13 16.01
C ASP A 212 -4.73 -16.36 14.70
N VAL A 213 -4.23 -17.03 13.67
CA VAL A 213 -4.05 -16.49 12.33
C VAL A 213 -4.71 -17.40 11.29
N THR A 214 -5.66 -16.85 10.55
CA THR A 214 -6.21 -17.50 9.34
C THR A 214 -5.54 -16.92 8.11
N ILE A 215 -5.08 -17.79 7.23
CA ILE A 215 -4.41 -17.43 5.98
C ILE A 215 -5.31 -17.79 4.80
N MET A 216 -5.56 -16.80 3.95
CA MET A 216 -6.33 -16.93 2.70
C MET A 216 -5.43 -16.70 1.49
N ARG A 217 -5.69 -17.42 0.40
CA ARG A 217 -5.02 -17.25 -0.89
C ARG A 217 -5.98 -17.52 -2.04
N ASP A 218 -6.02 -16.63 -3.03
CA ASP A 218 -6.85 -16.74 -4.25
C ASP A 218 -8.34 -17.08 -3.95
N GLY A 219 -8.90 -16.46 -2.92
CA GLY A 219 -10.29 -16.70 -2.50
C GLY A 219 -10.52 -18.00 -1.74
N THR A 220 -9.47 -18.75 -1.39
CA THR A 220 -9.57 -20.02 -0.65
C THR A 220 -8.98 -19.89 0.76
N TRP A 221 -9.48 -20.72 1.68
CA TRP A 221 -8.88 -20.93 3.00
C TRP A 221 -7.67 -21.85 2.87
N VAL A 222 -6.53 -21.44 3.40
CA VAL A 222 -5.28 -22.22 3.37
C VAL A 222 -5.04 -22.91 4.71
N ALA A 223 -5.03 -22.14 5.79
CA ALA A 223 -4.77 -22.66 7.13
C ALA A 223 -5.28 -21.69 8.20
N THR A 224 -5.57 -22.25 9.39
CA THR A 224 -5.70 -21.48 10.64
C THR A 224 -4.76 -22.09 11.67
N LYS A 225 -3.89 -21.26 12.29
CA LYS A 225 -2.91 -21.70 13.27
C LYS A 225 -2.83 -20.70 14.44
N PRO A 226 -2.44 -21.15 15.64
CA PRO A 226 -2.06 -20.25 16.73
C PRO A 226 -0.88 -19.36 16.31
N ALA A 227 -0.96 -18.05 16.57
CA ALA A 227 0.08 -17.10 16.19
C ALA A 227 1.46 -17.46 16.76
N LYS A 228 1.51 -17.99 17.99
CA LYS A 228 2.74 -18.44 18.66
C LYS A 228 3.46 -19.61 17.97
N GLU A 229 2.79 -20.35 17.10
CA GLU A 229 3.35 -21.48 16.35
C GLU A 229 3.84 -21.07 14.95
N LEU A 230 3.61 -19.80 14.56
CA LEU A 230 3.94 -19.28 13.25
C LEU A 230 5.24 -18.47 13.30
N THR A 231 6.06 -18.64 12.28
CA THR A 231 7.16 -17.74 11.96
C THR A 231 6.80 -16.86 10.77
N MET A 232 7.49 -15.75 10.59
CA MET A 232 7.30 -14.87 9.44
C MET A 232 7.44 -15.62 8.11
N ASP A 233 8.46 -16.48 7.99
CA ASP A 233 8.71 -17.28 6.78
C ASP A 233 7.57 -18.27 6.51
N GLU A 234 7.00 -18.88 7.55
CA GLU A 234 5.88 -19.79 7.40
C GLU A 234 4.61 -19.07 6.95
N ILE A 235 4.34 -17.88 7.50
CA ILE A 235 3.22 -17.04 7.05
C ILE A 235 3.39 -16.71 5.56
N ILE A 236 4.58 -16.25 5.14
CA ILE A 236 4.88 -15.93 3.74
C ILE A 236 4.67 -17.16 2.85
N ARG A 237 5.19 -18.32 3.26
CA ARG A 237 5.03 -19.57 2.51
C ARG A 237 3.56 -19.94 2.30
N LEU A 238 2.75 -19.84 3.34
CA LEU A 238 1.31 -20.13 3.28
C LEU A 238 0.54 -19.12 2.42
N MET A 239 0.90 -17.84 2.48
CA MET A 239 0.26 -16.78 1.69
C MET A 239 0.59 -16.91 0.20
N VAL A 240 1.86 -17.11 -0.15
CA VAL A 240 2.35 -17.11 -1.54
C VAL A 240 2.22 -18.48 -2.20
N GLY A 241 2.23 -19.57 -1.42
CA GLY A 241 2.03 -20.94 -1.92
C GLY A 241 3.24 -21.58 -2.60
N ARG A 242 4.38 -20.94 -2.57
CA ARG A 242 5.68 -21.47 -3.00
C ARG A 242 6.72 -21.17 -1.90
N GLU A 243 7.73 -22.02 -1.79
CA GLU A 243 8.85 -21.72 -0.91
C GLU A 243 9.59 -20.49 -1.46
N LEU A 244 9.39 -19.36 -0.84
CA LEU A 244 10.30 -18.23 -0.99
C LEU A 244 11.46 -18.52 -0.04
N THR A 245 12.46 -19.23 -0.53
CA THR A 245 13.68 -19.55 0.23
C THR A 245 14.44 -18.28 0.66
N ASN A 246 14.15 -17.15 0.03
CA ASN A 246 14.66 -15.83 0.39
C ASN A 246 13.57 -14.77 0.17
N ARG A 247 13.44 -13.82 1.10
CA ARG A 247 12.55 -12.65 1.00
C ARG A 247 12.84 -11.77 -0.22
N PHE A 248 14.09 -11.77 -0.67
CA PHE A 248 14.57 -11.03 -1.83
C PHE A 248 15.21 -11.99 -2.83
N PRO A 249 15.08 -11.73 -4.14
CA PRO A 249 15.78 -12.54 -5.15
C PRO A 249 17.30 -12.37 -5.04
N PRO A 250 18.09 -13.36 -5.49
CA PRO A 250 19.53 -13.26 -5.48
C PRO A 250 20.00 -12.11 -6.39
N LYS A 251 20.89 -11.26 -5.90
CA LYS A 251 21.53 -10.21 -6.68
C LYS A 251 22.52 -10.83 -7.68
N THR A 252 22.11 -10.91 -8.92
CA THR A 252 22.93 -11.51 -10.02
C THR A 252 23.57 -10.47 -10.90
N ASN A 253 23.14 -9.22 -10.79
CA ASN A 253 23.70 -8.07 -11.52
C ASN A 253 25.13 -7.74 -11.07
N LYS A 254 25.89 -7.15 -11.97
CA LYS A 254 27.27 -6.72 -11.72
C LYS A 254 27.41 -5.27 -12.18
N PRO A 255 27.57 -4.32 -11.24
CA PRO A 255 27.84 -2.93 -11.57
C PRO A 255 29.10 -2.78 -12.41
N GLY A 256 28.99 -2.06 -13.54
CA GLY A 256 30.07 -1.81 -14.50
C GLY A 256 30.66 -0.41 -14.38
N GLU A 257 30.89 0.25 -15.53
CA GLU A 257 31.35 1.63 -15.63
C GLU A 257 30.30 2.65 -15.21
N VAL A 258 30.75 3.85 -14.83
CA VAL A 258 29.86 4.99 -14.53
C VAL A 258 29.19 5.46 -15.81
N ILE A 259 27.85 5.43 -15.84
CA ILE A 259 27.04 5.91 -16.96
C ILE A 259 26.37 7.26 -16.68
N LEU A 260 26.03 7.52 -15.42
CA LEU A 260 25.41 8.78 -14.99
C LEU A 260 26.23 9.41 -13.87
N ASP A 261 26.56 10.70 -14.03
CA ASP A 261 27.20 11.52 -13.02
C ASP A 261 26.32 12.73 -12.72
N VAL A 262 25.92 12.84 -11.47
CA VAL A 262 25.01 13.86 -10.94
C VAL A 262 25.80 14.73 -9.97
N GLN A 263 25.89 16.03 -10.26
CA GLN A 263 26.68 16.99 -9.49
C GLN A 263 25.82 18.16 -9.03
N HIS A 264 25.72 18.35 -7.71
CA HIS A 264 25.10 19.49 -7.05
C HIS A 264 23.68 19.80 -7.50
N ILE A 265 22.84 18.77 -7.71
CA ILE A 265 21.44 18.97 -8.08
C ILE A 265 20.70 19.57 -6.89
N ALA A 266 20.09 20.74 -7.12
CA ALA A 266 19.24 21.45 -6.18
C ALA A 266 17.89 21.81 -6.81
N GLY A 267 16.82 21.70 -6.05
CA GLY A 267 15.46 22.03 -6.50
C GLY A 267 15.08 23.47 -6.20
N LYS A 268 14.39 24.15 -7.14
CA LYS A 268 14.06 25.58 -6.97
C LYS A 268 13.01 25.86 -5.90
N TYR A 269 12.02 24.99 -5.76
CA TYR A 269 10.88 25.15 -4.85
C TYR A 269 10.63 23.91 -4.01
N THR A 270 11.68 23.10 -3.80
CA THR A 270 11.63 21.84 -3.10
C THR A 270 12.59 21.83 -1.93
N ARG A 271 12.53 20.79 -1.11
CA ARG A 271 13.47 20.60 0.02
C ARG A 271 14.86 20.19 -0.42
N LEU A 272 15.06 19.81 -1.67
CA LEU A 272 16.36 19.36 -2.21
C LEU A 272 17.34 20.52 -2.29
N LYS A 273 18.41 20.46 -1.50
CA LYS A 273 19.47 21.47 -1.41
C LYS A 273 20.71 21.09 -2.24
N ASP A 274 21.12 19.84 -2.14
CA ASP A 274 22.30 19.31 -2.85
C ASP A 274 22.26 17.80 -2.96
N ALA A 275 22.30 17.28 -4.20
CA ALA A 275 22.49 15.86 -4.44
C ALA A 275 23.66 15.65 -5.42
N THR A 276 24.67 14.92 -4.95
CA THR A 276 25.87 14.57 -5.74
C THR A 276 26.10 13.07 -5.60
N PHE A 277 26.06 12.34 -6.72
CA PHE A 277 26.28 10.89 -6.77
C PHE A 277 26.52 10.39 -8.20
N GLN A 278 26.93 9.14 -8.32
CA GLN A 278 27.14 8.46 -9.59
C GLN A 278 26.32 7.17 -9.65
N LEU A 279 25.90 6.80 -10.87
CA LEU A 279 25.22 5.53 -11.15
C LEU A 279 26.04 4.76 -12.19
N LYS A 280 26.24 3.47 -11.93
CA LYS A 280 26.96 2.56 -12.83
C LYS A 280 26.00 1.79 -13.72
N LYS A 281 26.50 1.33 -14.86
CA LYS A 281 25.77 0.41 -15.73
C LYS A 281 25.47 -0.88 -15.00
N GLY A 282 24.22 -1.35 -15.07
CA GLY A 282 23.81 -2.58 -14.41
C GLY A 282 23.76 -2.51 -12.88
N GLU A 283 23.74 -1.31 -12.31
CA GLU A 283 23.65 -1.06 -10.88
C GLU A 283 22.21 -0.79 -10.44
N VAL A 284 21.85 -1.29 -9.27
CA VAL A 284 20.68 -0.86 -8.52
C VAL A 284 21.16 0.02 -7.37
N LEU A 285 21.00 1.35 -7.52
CA LEU A 285 21.38 2.34 -6.53
C LEU A 285 20.16 2.69 -5.67
N GLY A 286 20.23 2.46 -4.36
CA GLY A 286 19.19 2.82 -3.41
C GLY A 286 19.29 4.27 -2.96
N ILE A 287 18.16 4.91 -2.66
CA ILE A 287 18.11 6.19 -1.95
C ILE A 287 17.26 6.00 -0.70
N ALA A 288 17.90 6.09 0.47
CA ALA A 288 17.33 6.05 1.80
C ALA A 288 17.18 7.45 2.39
N GLY A 289 16.41 7.59 3.48
CA GLY A 289 16.27 8.82 4.26
C GLY A 289 14.91 8.90 4.95
N LEU A 290 14.78 9.81 5.90
CA LEU A 290 13.51 10.07 6.59
C LEU A 290 12.49 10.76 5.67
N ASP A 291 11.22 10.74 6.05
CA ASP A 291 10.18 11.44 5.31
C ASP A 291 10.50 12.94 5.21
N GLY A 292 10.35 13.46 3.98
CA GLY A 292 10.70 14.85 3.70
C GLY A 292 12.21 15.14 3.59
N SER A 293 13.08 14.12 3.53
CA SER A 293 14.52 14.28 3.33
C SER A 293 14.94 14.67 1.91
N GLY A 294 14.02 14.67 0.95
CA GLY A 294 14.28 15.06 -0.44
C GLY A 294 14.47 13.90 -1.42
N ARG A 295 14.16 12.66 -1.04
CA ARG A 295 14.32 11.44 -1.88
C ARG A 295 13.57 11.54 -3.20
N THR A 296 12.26 11.75 -3.16
CA THR A 296 11.38 11.93 -4.33
C THR A 296 11.84 13.10 -5.19
N GLU A 297 12.19 14.21 -4.55
CA GLU A 297 12.65 15.42 -5.24
C GLU A 297 13.94 15.19 -6.05
N VAL A 298 14.84 14.29 -5.63
CA VAL A 298 16.00 13.90 -6.45
C VAL A 298 15.54 13.31 -7.78
N LEU A 299 14.63 12.33 -7.75
CA LEU A 299 14.14 11.68 -8.96
C LEU A 299 13.36 12.63 -9.86
N GLU A 300 12.49 13.47 -9.29
CA GLU A 300 11.70 14.45 -10.03
C GLU A 300 12.56 15.52 -10.69
N ASN A 301 13.61 15.98 -10.01
CA ASN A 301 14.58 16.92 -10.61
C ASN A 301 15.44 16.28 -11.69
N LEU A 302 15.85 15.03 -11.56
CA LEU A 302 16.56 14.29 -12.61
C LEU A 302 15.68 14.06 -13.84
N PHE A 303 14.38 13.84 -13.64
CA PHE A 303 13.42 13.61 -14.71
C PHE A 303 12.86 14.91 -15.31
N GLY A 304 13.14 16.07 -14.71
CA GLY A 304 12.60 17.35 -15.15
C GLY A 304 11.09 17.49 -14.91
N ALA A 305 10.53 16.73 -13.96
CA ALA A 305 9.18 16.92 -13.45
C ALA A 305 9.11 18.14 -12.53
N MET A 306 10.22 18.44 -11.82
CA MET A 306 10.40 19.64 -11.02
C MET A 306 11.50 20.53 -11.58
N THR A 307 11.42 21.85 -11.32
CA THR A 307 12.40 22.82 -11.81
C THR A 307 13.65 22.80 -10.94
N ARG A 308 14.79 22.56 -11.54
CA ARG A 308 16.10 22.65 -10.89
C ARG A 308 16.54 24.10 -10.69
N GLN A 309 17.19 24.36 -9.56
CA GLN A 309 17.86 25.62 -9.29
C GLN A 309 19.31 25.61 -9.82
N GLY A 310 19.98 24.45 -9.78
CA GLY A 310 21.37 24.30 -10.18
C GLY A 310 21.76 22.83 -10.38
N GLY A 311 23.07 22.63 -10.59
CA GLY A 311 23.68 21.32 -10.77
C GLY A 311 23.75 20.85 -12.22
N THR A 312 24.52 19.79 -12.43
CA THR A 312 24.76 19.19 -13.74
C THR A 312 24.42 17.71 -13.76
N ILE A 313 23.96 17.23 -14.91
CA ILE A 313 23.73 15.82 -15.19
C ILE A 313 24.58 15.45 -16.39
N THR A 314 25.45 14.46 -16.23
CA THR A 314 26.34 13.95 -17.27
C THR A 314 25.97 12.48 -17.52
N LEU A 315 25.62 12.15 -18.77
CA LEU A 315 25.33 10.81 -19.23
C LEU A 315 26.40 10.37 -20.23
N HIS A 316 27.06 9.25 -19.96
CA HIS A 316 28.23 8.79 -20.77
C HIS A 316 29.27 9.87 -21.04
N GLY A 317 29.64 10.65 -20.02
CA GLY A 317 30.60 11.74 -20.14
C GLY A 317 30.09 12.98 -20.88
N LYS A 318 28.85 12.99 -21.36
CA LYS A 318 28.22 14.12 -22.04
C LYS A 318 27.20 14.79 -21.15
N GLN A 319 27.36 16.11 -20.92
CA GLN A 319 26.40 16.89 -20.19
C GLN A 319 25.05 16.92 -20.93
N ILE A 320 23.97 16.61 -20.22
CA ILE A 320 22.60 16.63 -20.74
C ILE A 320 21.72 17.61 -19.97
N GLN A 321 20.61 18.01 -20.61
CA GLN A 321 19.58 18.86 -20.01
C GLN A 321 18.30 18.06 -19.90
N ASN A 322 17.83 17.82 -18.69
CA ASN A 322 16.54 17.19 -18.39
C ASN A 322 15.64 18.26 -17.77
N ARG A 323 15.23 19.29 -18.54
CA ARG A 323 14.40 20.39 -18.07
C ARG A 323 12.91 20.04 -18.09
N THR A 324 12.55 19.05 -18.87
CA THR A 324 11.17 18.59 -19.04
C THR A 324 11.15 17.07 -19.13
N PRO A 325 10.04 16.41 -18.71
CA PRO A 325 9.88 14.96 -18.88
C PRO A 325 10.12 14.47 -20.31
N ARG A 326 9.73 15.28 -21.30
CA ARG A 326 9.95 14.96 -22.73
C ARG A 326 11.43 14.88 -23.10
N GLU A 327 12.24 15.79 -22.57
CA GLU A 327 13.71 15.75 -22.78
C GLU A 327 14.31 14.53 -22.10
N SER A 328 13.87 14.22 -20.88
CA SER A 328 14.36 13.07 -20.12
C SER A 328 14.03 11.74 -20.81
N ILE A 329 12.81 11.58 -21.32
CA ILE A 329 12.45 10.40 -22.11
C ILE A 329 13.34 10.29 -23.36
N LYS A 330 13.61 11.39 -24.03
CA LYS A 330 14.51 11.41 -25.20
C LYS A 330 15.95 11.05 -24.83
N ASN A 331 16.39 11.40 -23.64
CA ASN A 331 17.71 11.08 -23.10
C ASN A 331 17.76 9.69 -22.42
N GLY A 332 16.73 8.87 -22.60
CA GLY A 332 16.69 7.49 -22.10
C GLY A 332 16.34 7.33 -20.63
N PHE A 333 15.63 8.28 -20.02
CA PHE A 333 15.14 8.19 -18.64
C PHE A 333 13.69 7.75 -18.58
N ALA A 334 13.35 6.99 -17.57
CA ALA A 334 11.98 6.64 -17.18
C ALA A 334 11.75 6.96 -15.70
N LEU A 335 10.55 7.38 -15.33
CA LEU A 335 10.18 7.68 -13.94
C LEU A 335 8.89 6.95 -13.55
N LEU A 336 9.00 6.11 -12.56
CA LEU A 336 7.87 5.56 -11.83
C LEU A 336 7.67 6.41 -10.56
N THR A 337 6.48 6.96 -10.38
CA THR A 337 6.16 7.91 -9.31
C THR A 337 5.60 7.20 -8.09
N GLU A 338 5.81 7.77 -6.90
CA GLU A 338 5.33 7.26 -5.62
C GLU A 338 3.80 7.05 -5.60
N GLU A 339 3.03 8.09 -5.97
CA GLU A 339 1.58 8.09 -5.98
C GLU A 339 1.00 7.45 -7.26
N ARG A 340 1.04 6.11 -7.32
CA ARG A 340 0.58 5.34 -8.48
C ARG A 340 -0.79 5.77 -9.01
N ARG A 341 -1.80 5.91 -8.13
CA ARG A 341 -3.17 6.22 -8.54
C ARG A 341 -3.36 7.67 -8.99
N ALA A 342 -2.64 8.61 -8.38
CA ALA A 342 -2.79 10.03 -8.67
C ALA A 342 -1.95 10.45 -9.89
N THR A 343 -0.73 9.95 -10.03
CA THR A 343 0.24 10.41 -11.02
C THR A 343 0.72 9.32 -11.98
N GLY A 344 0.56 8.04 -11.61
CA GLY A 344 1.10 6.91 -12.37
C GLY A 344 0.15 6.36 -13.42
N ILE A 345 -1.17 6.37 -13.21
CA ILE A 345 -2.16 5.73 -14.11
C ILE A 345 -3.33 6.65 -14.47
N PHE A 346 -3.92 6.39 -15.63
CA PHE A 346 -5.22 6.93 -16.03
C PHE A 346 -6.31 5.92 -15.67
N GLY A 347 -6.83 5.98 -14.45
CA GLY A 347 -7.66 4.94 -13.83
C GLY A 347 -8.91 4.52 -14.61
N ILE A 348 -9.54 5.46 -15.35
CA ILE A 348 -10.73 5.21 -16.18
C ILE A 348 -10.39 4.62 -17.55
N ARG A 349 -9.10 4.62 -17.95
CA ARG A 349 -8.63 4.12 -19.24
C ARG A 349 -8.28 2.64 -19.14
N ASP A 350 -8.26 1.97 -20.29
CA ASP A 350 -7.87 0.57 -20.38
C ASP A 350 -6.33 0.37 -20.27
N ILE A 351 -5.91 -0.88 -20.18
CA ILE A 351 -4.49 -1.26 -20.09
C ILE A 351 -3.74 -0.79 -21.34
N LYS A 352 -4.30 -0.96 -22.54
CA LYS A 352 -3.67 -0.56 -23.80
C LYS A 352 -3.36 0.94 -23.81
N GLU A 353 -4.34 1.79 -23.50
CA GLU A 353 -4.14 3.23 -23.47
C GLU A 353 -3.10 3.63 -22.41
N ASN A 354 -3.13 2.98 -21.24
CA ASN A 354 -2.13 3.21 -20.21
C ASN A 354 -0.72 2.76 -20.60
N THR A 355 -0.60 1.66 -21.33
CA THR A 355 0.70 1.11 -21.74
C THR A 355 1.39 1.97 -22.80
N VAL A 356 0.65 2.50 -23.77
CA VAL A 356 1.27 3.19 -24.92
C VAL A 356 1.47 4.69 -24.75
N ILE A 357 0.89 5.30 -23.72
CA ILE A 357 0.81 6.77 -23.60
C ILE A 357 2.17 7.47 -23.60
N SER A 358 3.19 6.91 -22.95
CA SER A 358 4.54 7.52 -22.88
C SER A 358 5.26 7.51 -24.22
N ASN A 359 4.81 6.65 -25.14
CA ASN A 359 5.39 6.46 -26.47
C ASN A 359 4.40 6.74 -27.60
N ILE A 360 3.31 7.45 -27.32
CA ILE A 360 2.14 7.63 -28.21
C ILE A 360 2.50 8.10 -29.62
N LYS A 361 3.55 8.89 -29.76
CA LYS A 361 4.01 9.41 -31.06
C LYS A 361 4.49 8.32 -32.02
N ASN A 362 5.00 7.21 -31.52
CA ASN A 362 5.51 6.11 -32.33
C ASN A 362 4.37 5.30 -32.99
N TYR A 363 3.12 5.53 -32.55
CA TYR A 363 1.92 4.91 -33.12
C TYR A 363 1.24 5.77 -34.19
N LEU A 364 1.74 7.00 -34.43
CA LEU A 364 1.23 7.86 -35.50
C LEU A 364 1.59 7.28 -36.87
N VAL A 365 0.58 7.13 -37.73
CA VAL A 365 0.69 6.71 -39.14
C VAL A 365 0.03 7.78 -39.99
N GLY A 366 0.63 8.09 -41.16
CA GLY A 366 0.16 9.15 -42.05
C GLY A 366 0.85 10.48 -41.80
N PHE A 367 0.47 11.51 -42.59
CA PHE A 367 1.09 12.83 -42.55
C PHE A 367 0.07 13.94 -42.34
N GLY A 368 0.45 14.96 -41.56
CA GLY A 368 -0.36 16.16 -41.37
C GLY A 368 -1.74 15.88 -40.77
N ARG A 369 -2.80 16.41 -41.41
CA ARG A 369 -4.20 16.22 -40.96
C ARG A 369 -4.77 14.82 -41.15
N LEU A 370 -4.08 13.95 -41.90
CA LEU A 370 -4.44 12.54 -42.13
C LEU A 370 -3.74 11.58 -41.19
N ALA A 371 -2.97 12.09 -40.22
CA ALA A 371 -2.31 11.24 -39.25
C ALA A 371 -3.33 10.64 -38.28
N TYR A 372 -3.22 9.33 -38.04
CA TYR A 372 -4.03 8.57 -37.08
C TYR A 372 -3.17 7.63 -36.23
N LEU A 373 -3.69 7.19 -35.11
CA LEU A 373 -3.01 6.21 -34.25
C LEU A 373 -3.26 4.79 -34.75
N SER A 374 -2.20 4.03 -34.97
CA SER A 374 -2.27 2.63 -35.38
C SER A 374 -2.71 1.74 -34.22
N ASP A 375 -3.99 1.37 -34.16
CA ASP A 375 -4.52 0.45 -33.14
C ASP A 375 -3.82 -0.92 -33.18
N LYS A 376 -3.40 -1.38 -34.37
CA LYS A 376 -2.66 -2.63 -34.52
C LYS A 376 -1.33 -2.61 -33.79
N LYS A 377 -0.49 -1.59 -34.00
CA LYS A 377 0.81 -1.45 -33.30
C LYS A 377 0.64 -1.26 -31.79
N MET A 378 -0.38 -0.49 -31.37
CA MET A 378 -0.70 -0.30 -29.96
C MET A 378 -1.06 -1.63 -29.28
N LYS A 379 -1.82 -2.50 -29.95
CA LYS A 379 -2.17 -3.84 -29.46
C LYS A 379 -0.94 -4.74 -29.35
N GLU A 380 -0.12 -4.79 -30.40
CA GLU A 380 1.10 -5.62 -30.43
C GLU A 380 2.06 -5.27 -29.29
N ASP A 381 2.34 -3.98 -29.06
CA ASP A 381 3.19 -3.53 -27.97
C ASP A 381 2.56 -3.76 -26.59
N THR A 382 1.24 -3.66 -26.49
CA THR A 382 0.53 -3.96 -25.24
C THR A 382 0.57 -5.46 -24.93
N ASP A 383 0.39 -6.34 -25.94
CA ASP A 383 0.53 -7.79 -25.77
C ASP A 383 1.94 -8.16 -25.34
N TRP A 384 2.96 -7.54 -25.93
CA TRP A 384 4.33 -7.69 -25.49
C TRP A 384 4.48 -7.29 -24.01
N ALA A 385 3.98 -6.12 -23.59
CA ALA A 385 4.10 -5.67 -22.23
C ALA A 385 3.37 -6.61 -21.24
N ILE A 386 2.18 -7.11 -21.62
CA ILE A 386 1.43 -8.09 -20.81
C ILE A 386 2.23 -9.37 -20.61
N GLN A 387 2.85 -9.89 -21.67
CA GLN A 387 3.66 -11.11 -21.62
C GLN A 387 4.98 -10.89 -20.87
N ALA A 388 5.74 -9.86 -21.24
CA ALA A 388 7.05 -9.58 -20.66
C ALA A 388 6.99 -9.27 -19.16
N MET A 389 5.92 -8.59 -18.70
CA MET A 389 5.72 -8.23 -17.30
C MET A 389 4.85 -9.24 -16.55
N HIS A 390 4.40 -10.33 -17.18
CA HIS A 390 3.46 -11.29 -16.59
C HIS A 390 2.26 -10.63 -15.95
N ILE A 391 1.58 -9.70 -16.68
CA ILE A 391 0.42 -8.96 -16.17
C ILE A 391 -0.80 -9.88 -16.19
N LYS A 392 -1.39 -10.11 -15.01
CA LYS A 392 -2.62 -10.90 -14.89
C LYS A 392 -3.83 -10.03 -15.26
N THR A 393 -4.39 -10.24 -16.45
CA THR A 393 -5.56 -9.51 -16.93
C THR A 393 -6.39 -10.36 -17.90
N PRO A 394 -7.74 -10.21 -17.93
CA PRO A 394 -8.58 -10.88 -18.92
C PRO A 394 -8.36 -10.36 -20.34
N SER A 395 -8.06 -9.07 -20.52
CA SER A 395 -7.82 -8.47 -21.84
C SER A 395 -7.12 -7.11 -21.74
N GLN A 396 -6.57 -6.62 -22.85
CA GLN A 396 -6.01 -5.27 -22.97
C GLN A 396 -7.06 -4.14 -22.75
N ARG A 397 -8.35 -4.43 -22.92
CA ARG A 397 -9.46 -3.49 -22.74
C ARG A 397 -9.95 -3.39 -21.29
N THR A 398 -9.39 -4.20 -20.40
CA THR A 398 -9.70 -4.13 -18.97
C THR A 398 -9.27 -2.77 -18.42
N GLN A 399 -10.16 -2.08 -17.67
CA GLN A 399 -9.82 -0.82 -17.04
C GLN A 399 -8.72 -1.04 -16.00
N ILE A 400 -7.66 -0.21 -16.04
CA ILE A 400 -6.50 -0.39 -15.20
C ILE A 400 -6.83 -0.34 -13.70
N ARG A 401 -7.85 0.43 -13.30
CA ARG A 401 -8.28 0.54 -11.90
C ARG A 401 -8.82 -0.77 -11.31
N SER A 402 -9.24 -1.73 -12.15
CA SER A 402 -9.72 -3.03 -11.70
C SER A 402 -8.62 -4.05 -11.44
N LEU A 403 -7.38 -3.75 -11.82
CA LEU A 403 -6.23 -4.61 -11.55
C LEU A 403 -5.76 -4.46 -10.11
N SER A 404 -5.11 -5.51 -9.57
CA SER A 404 -4.36 -5.44 -8.32
C SER A 404 -3.22 -4.43 -8.41
N GLY A 405 -2.75 -3.93 -7.25
CA GLY A 405 -1.66 -2.97 -7.18
C GLY A 405 -0.41 -3.42 -7.91
N GLY A 406 0.01 -4.67 -7.74
CA GLY A 406 1.17 -5.25 -8.43
C GLY A 406 1.00 -5.29 -9.94
N ASN A 407 -0.18 -5.65 -10.45
CA ASN A 407 -0.43 -5.64 -11.90
C ASN A 407 -0.50 -4.22 -12.47
N GLN A 408 -1.05 -3.24 -11.74
CA GLN A 408 -0.98 -1.83 -12.14
C GLN A 408 0.47 -1.36 -12.26
N GLN A 409 1.33 -1.72 -11.31
CA GLN A 409 2.76 -1.38 -11.30
C GLN A 409 3.49 -1.98 -12.50
N LYS A 410 3.21 -3.24 -12.81
CA LYS A 410 3.75 -3.92 -13.98
C LYS A 410 3.33 -3.25 -15.30
N VAL A 411 2.08 -2.75 -15.41
CA VAL A 411 1.65 -1.95 -16.56
C VAL A 411 2.47 -0.67 -16.68
N ILE A 412 2.74 0.04 -15.57
CA ILE A 412 3.55 1.26 -15.59
C ILE A 412 5.00 0.96 -15.99
N ILE A 413 5.61 -0.10 -15.46
CA ILE A 413 6.97 -0.50 -15.85
C ILE A 413 6.99 -0.88 -17.33
N GLY A 414 6.06 -1.71 -17.79
CA GLY A 414 5.91 -2.08 -19.20
C GLY A 414 5.77 -0.87 -20.15
N ARG A 415 4.96 0.13 -19.74
CA ARG A 415 4.84 1.44 -20.42
C ARG A 415 6.20 2.09 -20.63
N TRP A 416 7.02 2.13 -19.58
CA TRP A 416 8.32 2.77 -19.63
C TRP A 416 9.32 1.96 -20.46
N LEU A 417 9.29 0.64 -20.39
CA LEU A 417 10.20 -0.21 -21.20
C LEU A 417 9.95 -0.05 -22.70
N LEU A 418 8.74 0.29 -23.14
CA LEU A 418 8.44 0.64 -24.55
C LEU A 418 9.20 1.90 -25.02
N THR A 419 9.63 2.76 -24.13
CA THR A 419 10.48 3.91 -24.46
C THR A 419 11.97 3.55 -24.57
N LYS A 420 12.33 2.28 -24.28
CA LYS A 420 13.70 1.75 -24.26
C LYS A 420 14.63 2.57 -23.37
N PRO A 421 14.30 2.76 -22.07
CA PRO A 421 15.11 3.57 -21.18
C PRO A 421 16.45 2.90 -20.89
N GLU A 422 17.46 3.71 -20.64
CA GLU A 422 18.75 3.30 -20.11
C GLU A 422 18.80 3.48 -18.59
N ILE A 423 18.13 4.53 -18.09
CA ILE A 423 18.04 4.87 -16.66
C ILE A 423 16.59 4.75 -16.20
N LEU A 424 16.35 3.94 -15.16
CA LEU A 424 15.07 3.83 -14.50
C LEU A 424 15.12 4.51 -13.13
N LEU A 425 14.22 5.46 -12.92
CA LEU A 425 13.99 6.15 -11.66
C LEU A 425 12.72 5.55 -11.04
N LEU A 426 12.85 4.83 -9.93
CA LEU A 426 11.76 4.08 -9.31
C LEU A 426 11.49 4.64 -7.91
N ASP A 427 10.40 5.39 -7.78
CA ASP A 427 9.98 5.96 -6.50
C ASP A 427 8.95 5.04 -5.83
N GLU A 428 9.31 4.45 -4.69
CA GLU A 428 8.49 3.51 -3.93
C GLU A 428 7.84 2.42 -4.82
N PRO A 429 8.62 1.64 -5.60
CA PRO A 429 8.08 0.75 -6.63
C PRO A 429 7.18 -0.36 -6.08
N THR A 430 7.23 -0.62 -4.80
CA THR A 430 6.50 -1.71 -4.12
C THR A 430 5.47 -1.22 -3.12
N ARG A 431 5.25 0.10 -3.02
CA ARG A 431 4.28 0.68 -2.08
C ARG A 431 2.86 0.22 -2.35
N GLY A 432 2.20 -0.33 -1.31
CA GLY A 432 0.83 -0.82 -1.41
C GLY A 432 0.66 -2.03 -2.33
N ILE A 433 1.71 -2.85 -2.43
CA ILE A 433 1.74 -4.11 -3.17
C ILE A 433 1.88 -5.27 -2.17
N ASP A 434 1.25 -6.39 -2.47
CA ASP A 434 1.36 -7.62 -1.68
C ASP A 434 2.76 -8.26 -1.77
N VAL A 435 3.06 -9.13 -0.80
CA VAL A 435 4.42 -9.72 -0.63
C VAL A 435 4.87 -10.51 -1.85
N GLY A 436 3.96 -11.29 -2.46
CA GLY A 436 4.31 -12.10 -3.64
C GLY A 436 4.58 -11.24 -4.86
N ALA A 437 3.78 -10.18 -5.07
CA ALA A 437 4.00 -9.24 -6.17
C ALA A 437 5.22 -8.34 -5.92
N LYS A 438 5.57 -8.01 -4.67
CA LYS A 438 6.84 -7.32 -4.33
C LYS A 438 8.04 -8.12 -4.84
N TYR A 439 8.08 -9.43 -4.54
CA TYR A 439 9.17 -10.30 -5.00
C TYR A 439 9.31 -10.29 -6.53
N GLU A 440 8.18 -10.32 -7.28
CA GLU A 440 8.20 -10.25 -8.74
C GLU A 440 8.73 -8.90 -9.26
N ILE A 441 8.44 -7.79 -8.56
CA ILE A 441 8.99 -6.47 -8.88
C ILE A 441 10.50 -6.42 -8.58
N TYR A 442 10.97 -6.97 -7.46
CA TYR A 442 12.41 -7.03 -7.17
C TYR A 442 13.16 -7.86 -8.20
N GLN A 443 12.61 -9.02 -8.60
CA GLN A 443 13.20 -9.85 -9.65
C GLN A 443 13.31 -9.06 -10.96
N LEU A 444 12.24 -8.35 -11.34
CA LEU A 444 12.23 -7.51 -12.53
C LEU A 444 13.29 -6.39 -12.47
N ILE A 445 13.47 -5.74 -11.32
CA ILE A 445 14.50 -4.71 -11.13
C ILE A 445 15.92 -5.30 -11.35
N ILE A 446 16.19 -6.47 -10.78
CA ILE A 446 17.47 -7.16 -10.93
C ILE A 446 17.68 -7.62 -12.38
N ASP A 447 16.64 -8.12 -13.04
CA ASP A 447 16.71 -8.54 -14.45
C ASP A 447 17.01 -7.36 -15.37
N LEU A 448 16.41 -6.19 -15.13
CA LEU A 448 16.70 -4.95 -15.86
C LEU A 448 18.13 -4.46 -15.63
N ALA A 449 18.65 -4.59 -14.40
CA ALA A 449 20.04 -4.29 -14.11
C ALA A 449 20.99 -5.29 -14.82
N ASN A 450 20.65 -6.59 -14.88
CA ASN A 450 21.38 -7.59 -15.65
C ASN A 450 21.41 -7.29 -17.15
N GLU A 451 20.38 -6.65 -17.71
CA GLU A 451 20.35 -6.13 -19.07
C GLU A 451 21.27 -4.91 -19.28
N GLY A 452 21.93 -4.42 -18.22
CA GLY A 452 22.82 -3.28 -18.23
C GLY A 452 22.14 -1.93 -18.03
N LYS A 453 20.89 -1.87 -17.63
CA LYS A 453 20.21 -0.61 -17.28
C LYS A 453 20.68 -0.12 -15.91
N GLY A 454 20.83 1.19 -15.76
CA GLY A 454 21.02 1.81 -14.45
C GLY A 454 19.67 2.00 -13.75
N VAL A 455 19.56 1.56 -12.50
CA VAL A 455 18.32 1.70 -11.72
C VAL A 455 18.61 2.52 -10.48
N ILE A 456 17.79 3.56 -10.24
CA ILE A 456 17.76 4.30 -8.98
C ILE A 456 16.43 3.99 -8.30
N MET A 457 16.49 3.42 -7.10
CA MET A 457 15.32 2.99 -6.34
C MET A 457 15.22 3.77 -5.02
N VAL A 458 14.14 4.51 -4.83
CA VAL A 458 13.74 5.07 -3.53
C VAL A 458 12.84 4.06 -2.84
N SER A 459 13.09 3.78 -1.57
CA SER A 459 12.15 3.04 -0.70
C SER A 459 12.21 3.54 0.72
N SER A 460 11.06 3.63 1.36
CA SER A 460 10.90 3.86 2.80
C SER A 460 11.15 2.59 3.63
N GLU A 461 11.07 1.42 2.99
CA GLU A 461 11.35 0.13 3.63
C GLU A 461 12.85 -0.21 3.53
N MET A 462 13.62 0.04 4.59
CA MET A 462 15.06 -0.25 4.59
C MET A 462 15.44 -1.68 4.23
N PRO A 463 14.67 -2.74 4.65
CA PRO A 463 14.94 -4.10 4.21
C PRO A 463 14.90 -4.27 2.68
N GLU A 464 14.09 -3.51 1.95
CA GLU A 464 14.05 -3.54 0.48
C GLU A 464 15.37 -3.02 -0.11
N LEU A 465 15.85 -1.88 0.39
CA LEU A 465 17.12 -1.30 -0.07
C LEU A 465 18.30 -2.24 0.21
N LEU A 466 18.37 -2.82 1.40
CA LEU A 466 19.42 -3.80 1.76
C LEU A 466 19.32 -5.09 0.92
N GLY A 467 18.09 -5.53 0.62
CA GLY A 467 17.84 -6.78 -0.12
C GLY A 467 18.06 -6.66 -1.62
N VAL A 468 17.80 -5.50 -2.23
CA VAL A 468 17.75 -5.33 -3.70
C VAL A 468 18.89 -4.46 -4.23
N CYS A 469 19.31 -3.41 -3.51
CA CYS A 469 20.31 -2.46 -4.00
C CYS A 469 21.76 -2.91 -3.82
N ASP A 470 22.64 -2.43 -4.66
CA ASP A 470 24.10 -2.67 -4.57
C ASP A 470 24.74 -1.66 -3.60
N ARG A 471 24.42 -0.38 -3.75
CA ARG A 471 24.82 0.73 -2.89
C ARG A 471 23.59 1.54 -2.49
N ILE A 472 23.69 2.26 -1.37
CA ILE A 472 22.61 3.10 -0.87
C ILE A 472 23.17 4.50 -0.57
N ILE A 473 22.56 5.52 -1.15
CA ILE A 473 22.76 6.92 -0.79
C ILE A 473 21.76 7.27 0.29
N VAL A 474 22.20 7.95 1.33
CA VAL A 474 21.34 8.38 2.43
C VAL A 474 21.11 9.88 2.36
N MET A 475 19.86 10.27 2.22
CA MET A 475 19.42 11.67 2.23
C MET A 475 19.06 12.12 3.64
N SER A 476 19.50 13.33 4.01
CA SER A 476 19.15 14.00 5.27
C SER A 476 19.03 15.50 5.06
N GLY A 477 17.95 16.12 5.53
CA GLY A 477 17.78 17.57 5.46
C GLY A 477 17.88 18.20 4.06
N GLY A 478 17.58 17.42 3.01
CA GLY A 478 17.63 17.85 1.61
C GLY A 478 18.98 17.70 0.92
N GLN A 479 19.92 16.98 1.52
CA GLN A 479 21.25 16.75 0.96
C GLN A 479 21.75 15.32 1.18
N VAL A 480 22.76 14.88 0.43
CA VAL A 480 23.38 13.57 0.62
C VAL A 480 24.20 13.59 1.93
N ALA A 481 23.84 12.75 2.88
CA ALA A 481 24.50 12.62 4.18
C ALA A 481 25.64 11.60 4.15
N GLY A 482 25.57 10.63 3.26
CA GLY A 482 26.58 9.59 3.07
C GLY A 482 26.15 8.56 2.03
N GLU A 483 27.05 7.63 1.77
CA GLU A 483 26.89 6.49 0.87
C GLU A 483 27.39 5.23 1.56
N VAL A 484 26.64 4.12 1.45
CA VAL A 484 27.00 2.84 2.08
C VAL A 484 26.86 1.69 1.07
N ASP A 485 27.64 0.64 1.25
CA ASP A 485 27.49 -0.63 0.53
C ASP A 485 26.37 -1.43 1.16
N ALA A 486 25.35 -1.81 0.37
CA ALA A 486 24.16 -2.49 0.90
C ALA A 486 24.46 -3.87 1.51
N LYS A 487 25.59 -4.52 1.17
CA LYS A 487 25.99 -5.83 1.75
C LYS A 487 26.66 -5.69 3.11
N ASN A 488 27.29 -4.53 3.38
CA ASN A 488 28.17 -4.33 4.52
C ASN A 488 27.66 -3.29 5.51
N THR A 489 26.41 -2.84 5.38
CA THR A 489 25.78 -1.83 6.26
C THR A 489 24.63 -2.45 7.08
N SER A 490 24.17 -1.70 8.07
CA SER A 490 23.01 -2.02 8.91
C SER A 490 21.93 -0.94 8.81
N GLN A 491 20.71 -1.27 9.24
CA GLN A 491 19.63 -0.29 9.34
C GLN A 491 19.98 0.87 10.27
N GLU A 492 20.69 0.59 11.37
CA GLU A 492 21.11 1.60 12.36
C GLU A 492 22.10 2.61 11.75
N GLU A 493 23.05 2.14 10.93
CA GLU A 493 23.99 3.02 10.24
C GLU A 493 23.27 3.93 9.25
N ILE A 494 22.33 3.39 8.46
CA ILE A 494 21.50 4.17 7.53
C ILE A 494 20.66 5.20 8.30
N LEU A 495 20.03 4.83 9.41
CA LEU A 495 19.25 5.75 10.24
C LEU A 495 20.11 6.85 10.85
N THR A 496 21.31 6.52 11.30
CA THR A 496 22.27 7.49 11.83
C THR A 496 22.62 8.54 10.78
N LEU A 497 22.89 8.12 9.54
CA LEU A 497 23.12 9.04 8.44
C LEU A 497 21.87 9.85 8.08
N ALA A 498 20.69 9.23 8.09
CA ALA A 498 19.43 9.89 7.77
C ALA A 498 19.05 11.00 8.79
N ALA A 499 19.51 10.88 10.03
CA ALA A 499 19.28 11.88 11.10
C ALA A 499 20.35 12.99 11.17
N LYS A 500 21.40 12.93 10.33
CA LYS A 500 22.60 13.77 10.48
C LYS A 500 22.35 15.28 10.33
N TYR A 501 21.35 15.68 9.53
CA TYR A 501 21.07 17.09 9.22
C TYR A 501 19.60 17.47 9.52
N VAL A 502 18.93 16.70 10.39
CA VAL A 502 17.55 16.95 10.87
C VAL A 502 17.57 17.79 12.13
#